data_f5f7c5c075d848c6d258eb374928ed6d
#
_entry.id   f5f7c5c075d848c6d258eb374928ed6d
#
_cell.length_a   1.000
_cell.length_b   1.000
_cell.length_c   1.000
_cell.angle_alpha   90.00
_cell.angle_beta   90.00
_cell.angle_gamma   90.00
#
_symmetry.space_group_name_H-M   'P 1'
#
loop_
_entity.id
_entity.type
_entity.pdbx_description
1 polymer ?
#
loop_
_entity_poly.entity_id
_entity_poly.type
_entity_poly.pdbx_seq_one_letter_code
_entity_poly.pdbx_strand_id
1 'polypeptide(L)'
;QYYAANKISDRVSKNDWTAGKQLGGYVWHTTGSGKTMTSFKSAQLIANSRDADKVVFLMDRIELGTQSLKEYRAFADNADDIQETEDTVALIGKLKSIDPKDTLIVSSIQKMSNIREDAASKMQAKDLLDMQSKRLVFIIDECHRSTFGEMLSNIKKTFPNALFFGFTGTPVFEENEKAFNTTADVFGDELHRYSIADGIRDKNVLGFDPSMVMVYRDKELRQVIALQQAKANSVEEAVANPAMSKKYYQFMSEQDIPMAGEKKEDGSYLKGIEDYCPKEQYETEAYQDAVVEDIAENWLTMSRGNKFHAVFATSSIPEAIQYYQKFRKRMPDLRVTGLFDPTIDNQGGQKSLDKEDGLKDMLIEYNDRYDQHFDIGGYAKFKKDVAARLSHKKPYERIKPDQQLDLLIVVNQMLTGFDSKWINTLYLDKVLVYQNLIQAFSRTNRLF
;
A
#
# COMPACT_ATOMS: atom_id res chain seq x y z
N GLN A 1 -18.56 -5.42 11.85
CA GLN A 1 -17.63 -5.30 12.99
C GLN A 1 -18.01 -6.25 14.11
N TYR A 2 -19.22 -6.18 14.64
CA TYR A 2 -19.72 -7.04 15.73
C TYR A 2 -19.53 -8.54 15.45
N TYR A 3 -20.01 -9.01 14.27
CA TYR A 3 -19.89 -10.42 13.90
C TYR A 3 -18.43 -10.87 13.75
N ALA A 4 -17.56 -10.02 13.22
CA ALA A 4 -16.14 -10.35 13.08
C ALA A 4 -15.47 -10.52 14.46
N ALA A 5 -15.70 -9.58 15.38
CA ALA A 5 -15.15 -9.63 16.73
C ALA A 5 -15.64 -10.87 17.50
N ASN A 6 -16.94 -11.19 17.40
CA ASN A 6 -17.50 -12.38 18.04
C ASN A 6 -16.93 -13.69 17.49
N LYS A 7 -16.76 -13.81 16.15
CA LYS A 7 -16.17 -15.02 15.56
C LYS A 7 -14.71 -15.25 16.00
N ILE A 8 -13.95 -14.16 16.18
CA ILE A 8 -12.59 -14.25 16.73
C ILE A 8 -12.64 -14.68 18.20
N SER A 9 -13.46 -14.02 19.02
CA SER A 9 -13.63 -14.37 20.44
C SER A 9 -14.08 -15.83 20.62
N ASP A 10 -15.06 -16.27 19.84
CA ASP A 10 -15.54 -17.66 19.81
C ASP A 10 -14.44 -18.65 19.42
N ARG A 11 -13.58 -18.30 18.46
CA ARG A 11 -12.46 -19.16 18.05
C ARG A 11 -11.45 -19.31 19.18
N VAL A 12 -11.17 -18.25 19.95
CA VAL A 12 -10.24 -18.28 21.06
C VAL A 12 -10.84 -19.05 22.26
N SER A 13 -12.09 -18.78 22.61
CA SER A 13 -12.76 -19.43 23.78
C SER A 13 -12.96 -20.94 23.61
N LYS A 14 -13.14 -21.39 22.35
CA LYS A 14 -13.32 -22.81 22.01
C LYS A 14 -12.00 -23.51 21.67
N ASN A 15 -10.86 -22.82 21.76
CA ASN A 15 -9.58 -23.39 21.38
C ASN A 15 -9.08 -24.41 22.39
N ASP A 16 -8.63 -25.57 21.89
CA ASP A 16 -7.92 -26.54 22.71
C ASP A 16 -6.42 -26.23 22.73
N TRP A 17 -5.98 -25.52 23.75
CA TRP A 17 -4.58 -25.09 23.91
C TRP A 17 -3.60 -26.25 24.09
N THR A 18 -4.09 -27.49 24.24
CA THR A 18 -3.27 -28.72 24.39
C THR A 18 -3.08 -29.47 23.07
N ALA A 19 -3.86 -29.15 22.04
CA ALA A 19 -3.91 -29.91 20.79
C ALA A 19 -2.73 -29.61 19.82
N GLY A 20 -1.74 -28.84 20.22
CA GLY A 20 -0.59 -28.49 19.39
C GLY A 20 -0.89 -27.37 18.39
N LYS A 21 -0.16 -27.35 17.27
CA LYS A 21 -0.21 -26.26 16.28
C LYS A 21 -1.61 -26.01 15.76
N GLN A 22 -2.15 -24.81 16.00
CA GLN A 22 -3.47 -24.40 15.59
C GLN A 22 -3.44 -23.13 14.74
N LEU A 23 -4.47 -22.96 13.88
CA LEU A 23 -4.67 -21.77 13.07
C LEU A 23 -5.84 -20.96 13.65
N GLY A 24 -5.65 -19.65 13.79
CA GLY A 24 -6.68 -18.71 14.26
C GLY A 24 -7.73 -18.43 13.19
N GLY A 25 -7.32 -17.71 12.18
CA GLY A 25 -8.15 -17.29 11.05
C GLY A 25 -7.85 -15.87 10.58
N TYR A 26 -8.56 -15.44 9.54
CA TYR A 26 -8.41 -14.06 9.07
C TYR A 26 -9.77 -13.38 8.86
N VAL A 27 -9.73 -12.03 8.91
CA VAL A 27 -10.86 -11.15 8.64
C VAL A 27 -10.53 -10.32 7.40
N TRP A 28 -11.37 -10.44 6.38
CA TRP A 28 -11.30 -9.64 5.18
C TRP A 28 -12.20 -8.41 5.34
N HIS A 29 -11.64 -7.29 5.71
CA HIS A 29 -12.32 -6.01 5.82
C HIS A 29 -11.66 -4.96 4.93
N THR A 30 -12.42 -4.41 3.98
CA THR A 30 -11.90 -3.38 3.07
C THR A 30 -11.48 -2.10 3.82
N THR A 31 -10.67 -1.29 3.16
CA THR A 31 -10.29 0.04 3.67
C THR A 31 -11.56 0.87 3.90
N GLY A 32 -11.64 1.57 5.03
CA GLY A 32 -12.83 2.38 5.40
C GLY A 32 -13.95 1.63 6.12
N SER A 33 -13.87 0.30 6.24
CA SER A 33 -14.88 -0.51 6.94
C SER A 33 -14.78 -0.49 8.47
N GLY A 34 -13.81 0.24 9.03
CA GLY A 34 -13.50 0.21 10.46
C GLY A 34 -12.66 -1.00 10.90
N LYS A 35 -11.82 -1.52 10.00
CA LYS A 35 -10.90 -2.65 10.26
C LYS A 35 -10.08 -2.44 11.52
N THR A 36 -9.41 -1.30 11.66
CA THR A 36 -8.60 -0.92 12.83
C THR A 36 -9.37 -0.98 14.15
N MET A 37 -10.59 -0.46 14.16
CA MET A 37 -11.46 -0.54 15.34
C MET A 37 -11.88 -1.97 15.64
N THR A 38 -12.22 -2.75 14.60
CA THR A 38 -12.64 -4.15 14.75
C THR A 38 -11.51 -5.02 15.28
N SER A 39 -10.29 -4.88 14.75
CA SER A 39 -9.12 -5.63 15.19
C SER A 39 -8.76 -5.31 16.64
N PHE A 40 -8.79 -4.04 17.00
CA PHE A 40 -8.49 -3.61 18.36
C PHE A 40 -9.57 -4.06 19.38
N LYS A 41 -10.85 -3.88 19.04
CA LYS A 41 -11.94 -4.35 19.92
C LYS A 41 -11.95 -5.88 20.06
N SER A 42 -11.55 -6.62 19.06
CA SER A 42 -11.34 -8.08 19.17
C SER A 42 -10.24 -8.40 20.19
N ALA A 43 -9.10 -7.69 20.12
CA ALA A 43 -8.01 -7.86 21.09
C ALA A 43 -8.47 -7.55 22.52
N GLN A 44 -9.20 -6.46 22.69
CA GLN A 44 -9.71 -6.03 24.00
C GLN A 44 -10.73 -7.04 24.57
N LEU A 45 -11.65 -7.56 23.75
CA LEU A 45 -12.62 -8.56 24.18
C LEU A 45 -11.93 -9.84 24.70
N ILE A 46 -10.91 -10.33 23.95
CA ILE A 46 -10.16 -11.54 24.35
C ILE A 46 -9.38 -11.27 25.64
N ALA A 47 -8.74 -10.10 25.76
CA ALA A 47 -8.01 -9.75 26.98
C ALA A 47 -8.94 -9.68 28.22
N ASN A 48 -10.14 -9.13 28.03
CA ASN A 48 -11.12 -8.96 29.11
C ASN A 48 -11.81 -10.29 29.50
N SER A 49 -12.04 -11.21 28.53
CA SER A 49 -12.66 -12.52 28.81
C SER A 49 -11.74 -13.48 29.55
N ARG A 50 -10.43 -13.23 29.56
CA ARG A 50 -9.38 -14.10 30.11
C ARG A 50 -9.29 -15.48 29.43
N ASP A 51 -9.77 -15.60 28.21
CA ASP A 51 -9.60 -16.81 27.38
C ASP A 51 -8.17 -16.99 26.90
N ALA A 52 -7.37 -15.91 26.94
CA ALA A 52 -5.93 -15.90 26.68
C ALA A 52 -5.18 -15.26 27.86
N ASP A 53 -3.94 -15.69 28.09
CA ASP A 53 -3.05 -15.10 29.12
C ASP A 53 -2.41 -13.81 28.61
N LYS A 54 -2.14 -13.74 27.30
CA LYS A 54 -1.62 -12.55 26.61
C LYS A 54 -2.26 -12.39 25.24
N VAL A 55 -2.60 -11.17 24.93
CA VAL A 55 -3.05 -10.73 23.61
C VAL A 55 -2.05 -9.71 23.06
N VAL A 56 -1.37 -10.04 21.97
CA VAL A 56 -0.36 -9.18 21.37
C VAL A 56 -0.92 -8.63 20.04
N PHE A 57 -1.13 -7.32 20.04
CA PHE A 57 -1.53 -6.61 18.84
C PHE A 57 -0.28 -6.16 18.07
N LEU A 58 -0.08 -6.74 16.88
CA LEU A 58 1.07 -6.47 16.03
C LEU A 58 0.73 -5.50 14.90
N MET A 59 1.53 -4.47 14.78
CA MET A 59 1.44 -3.45 13.74
C MET A 59 2.70 -3.46 12.87
N ASP A 60 2.56 -2.96 11.65
CA ASP A 60 3.71 -2.59 10.84
C ASP A 60 4.35 -1.30 11.39
N ARG A 61 5.54 -1.01 10.93
CA ARG A 61 6.47 0.04 11.34
C ARG A 61 5.90 1.28 12.05
N ILE A 62 6.76 1.86 12.86
CA ILE A 62 6.69 3.08 13.69
C ILE A 62 5.89 4.27 13.08
N GLU A 63 5.77 4.38 11.77
CA GLU A 63 5.01 5.47 11.11
C GLU A 63 3.50 5.35 11.29
N LEU A 64 2.98 4.12 11.31
CA LEU A 64 1.59 3.84 11.71
C LEU A 64 1.46 3.84 13.23
N GLY A 65 2.54 3.55 13.96
CA GLY A 65 2.55 3.43 15.41
C GLY A 65 2.00 4.65 16.11
N THR A 66 2.39 5.84 15.73
CA THR A 66 1.95 7.06 16.45
C THR A 66 0.53 7.50 16.14
N GLN A 67 0.05 7.33 14.90
CA GLN A 67 -1.34 7.69 14.54
C GLN A 67 -2.31 6.59 14.98
N SER A 68 -2.01 5.35 14.66
CA SER A 68 -2.82 4.19 15.04
C SER A 68 -2.87 4.03 16.58
N LEU A 69 -1.77 4.28 17.27
CA LEU A 69 -1.74 4.22 18.73
C LEU A 69 -2.68 5.26 19.37
N LYS A 70 -2.74 6.48 18.82
CA LYS A 70 -3.70 7.50 19.27
C LYS A 70 -5.14 7.08 18.99
N GLU A 71 -5.40 6.46 17.84
CA GLU A 71 -6.71 5.92 17.52
C GLU A 71 -7.07 4.75 18.45
N TYR A 72 -6.14 3.84 18.73
CA TYR A 72 -6.36 2.74 19.68
C TYR A 72 -6.61 3.22 21.10
N ARG A 73 -5.84 4.20 21.59
CA ARG A 73 -6.09 4.84 22.89
C ARG A 73 -7.44 5.53 22.96
N ALA A 74 -7.91 6.09 21.83
CA ALA A 74 -9.25 6.68 21.73
C ALA A 74 -10.37 5.63 21.73
N PHE A 75 -10.08 4.38 21.34
CA PHE A 75 -11.04 3.26 21.37
C PHE A 75 -10.98 2.45 22.67
N ALA A 76 -9.94 2.60 23.47
CA ALA A 76 -9.81 1.95 24.77
C ALA A 76 -10.73 2.62 25.80
N ASP A 77 -11.31 1.81 26.68
CA ASP A 77 -12.12 2.33 27.76
C ASP A 77 -11.26 3.09 28.78
N ASN A 78 -9.99 2.68 28.96
CA ASN A 78 -8.94 3.41 29.67
C ASN A 78 -7.68 3.47 28.81
N ALA A 79 -7.11 4.66 28.62
CA ALA A 79 -5.89 4.84 27.83
C ALA A 79 -4.67 4.08 28.41
N ASP A 80 -4.68 3.81 29.72
CA ASP A 80 -3.62 3.08 30.43
C ASP A 80 -3.66 1.57 30.20
N ASP A 81 -4.75 1.02 29.67
CA ASP A 81 -4.87 -0.39 29.35
C ASP A 81 -4.04 -0.79 28.11
N ILE A 82 -3.55 0.20 27.35
CA ILE A 82 -2.71 -0.03 26.18
C ILE A 82 -1.25 0.16 26.53
N GLN A 83 -0.55 -0.95 26.73
CA GLN A 83 0.87 -0.96 27.02
C GLN A 83 1.69 -1.03 25.74
N GLU A 84 2.23 0.11 25.32
CA GLU A 84 3.22 0.15 24.23
C GLU A 84 4.58 -0.38 24.73
N THR A 85 5.29 -1.06 23.86
CA THR A 85 6.66 -1.52 24.11
C THR A 85 7.67 -0.57 23.46
N GLU A 86 8.59 0.00 24.25
CA GLU A 86 9.65 0.88 23.74
C GLU A 86 10.68 0.07 22.95
N ASP A 87 11.10 -1.07 23.48
CA ASP A 87 12.10 -1.98 22.89
C ASP A 87 11.73 -3.46 23.07
N THR A 88 12.57 -4.35 22.59
CA THR A 88 12.40 -5.82 22.71
C THR A 88 12.50 -6.30 24.15
N VAL A 89 13.31 -5.64 24.99
CA VAL A 89 13.48 -6.03 26.42
C VAL A 89 12.21 -5.73 27.20
N ALA A 90 11.63 -4.54 27.00
CA ALA A 90 10.34 -4.18 27.58
C ALA A 90 9.22 -5.13 27.12
N LEU A 91 9.23 -5.54 25.86
CA LEU A 91 8.28 -6.52 25.31
C LEU A 91 8.40 -7.88 26.00
N ILE A 92 9.61 -8.41 26.17
CA ILE A 92 9.86 -9.66 26.90
C ILE A 92 9.39 -9.55 28.35
N GLY A 93 9.67 -8.44 29.02
CA GLY A 93 9.20 -8.18 30.37
C GLY A 93 7.68 -8.28 30.50
N LYS A 94 6.94 -7.65 29.58
CA LYS A 94 5.46 -7.70 29.56
C LYS A 94 4.90 -9.07 29.20
N LEU A 95 5.54 -9.81 28.29
CA LEU A 95 5.14 -11.18 27.95
C LEU A 95 5.31 -12.13 29.14
N LYS A 96 6.33 -11.94 29.97
CA LYS A 96 6.59 -12.71 31.19
C LYS A 96 5.69 -12.29 32.35
N SER A 97 5.28 -11.02 32.41
CA SER A 97 4.48 -10.45 33.50
C SER A 97 3.21 -11.26 33.75
N ILE A 98 2.80 -11.34 35.00
CA ILE A 98 1.51 -11.87 35.46
C ILE A 98 0.51 -10.77 35.81
N ASP A 99 0.92 -9.50 35.69
CA ASP A 99 0.05 -8.36 35.93
C ASP A 99 -1.08 -8.31 34.88
N PRO A 100 -2.34 -8.23 35.29
CA PRO A 100 -3.47 -8.09 34.37
C PRO A 100 -3.38 -6.89 33.43
N LYS A 101 -2.68 -5.82 33.81
CA LYS A 101 -2.42 -4.65 32.94
C LYS A 101 -1.58 -4.99 31.72
N ASP A 102 -0.77 -6.02 31.80
CA ASP A 102 0.07 -6.51 30.69
C ASP A 102 -0.61 -7.63 29.87
N THR A 103 -1.92 -7.83 30.00
CA THR A 103 -2.65 -8.82 29.20
C THR A 103 -2.74 -8.38 27.76
N LEU A 104 -3.06 -7.12 27.48
CA LEU A 104 -3.08 -6.55 26.13
C LEU A 104 -1.80 -5.75 25.87
N ILE A 105 -0.99 -6.23 24.91
CA ILE A 105 0.30 -5.64 24.56
C ILE A 105 0.23 -5.16 23.10
N VAL A 106 0.66 -3.92 22.85
CA VAL A 106 0.80 -3.37 21.51
C VAL A 106 2.28 -3.29 21.15
N SER A 107 2.67 -3.90 20.01
CA SER A 107 4.06 -3.93 19.57
C SER A 107 4.18 -3.92 18.05
N SER A 108 5.39 -3.67 17.55
CA SER A 108 5.68 -3.84 16.13
C SER A 108 6.11 -5.29 15.83
N ILE A 109 5.83 -5.74 14.60
CA ILE A 109 6.23 -7.07 14.15
C ILE A 109 7.76 -7.25 14.20
N GLN A 110 8.54 -6.18 13.95
CA GLN A 110 10.00 -6.22 14.03
C GLN A 110 10.48 -6.55 15.45
N LYS A 111 9.95 -5.85 16.46
CA LYS A 111 10.31 -6.11 17.86
C LYS A 111 9.97 -7.54 18.27
N MET A 112 8.80 -8.01 17.83
CA MET A 112 8.34 -9.37 18.13
C MET A 112 9.18 -10.44 17.42
N SER A 113 9.57 -10.23 16.17
CA SER A 113 10.41 -11.16 15.40
C SER A 113 11.85 -11.25 15.90
N ASN A 114 12.30 -10.26 16.69
CA ASN A 114 13.62 -10.24 17.31
C ASN A 114 13.68 -11.08 18.60
N ILE A 115 12.56 -11.57 19.09
CA ILE A 115 12.55 -12.51 20.23
C ILE A 115 13.01 -13.86 19.72
N ARG A 116 14.27 -14.19 20.02
CA ARG A 116 14.94 -15.45 19.66
C ARG A 116 15.73 -15.94 20.85
N GLU A 117 15.98 -17.25 20.88
CA GLU A 117 17.00 -17.82 21.75
C GLU A 117 18.38 -17.42 21.19
N ASP A 118 18.88 -16.27 21.63
CA ASP A 118 20.14 -15.70 21.18
C ASP A 118 20.89 -15.08 22.38
N ALA A 119 22.20 -15.30 22.42
CA ALA A 119 23.09 -14.73 23.43
C ALA A 119 23.06 -13.18 23.47
N ALA A 120 22.72 -12.53 22.35
CA ALA A 120 22.62 -11.08 22.24
C ALA A 120 21.39 -10.50 22.95
N SER A 121 20.31 -11.26 23.09
CA SER A 121 19.05 -10.81 23.73
C SER A 121 19.04 -10.94 25.25
N LYS A 122 20.07 -11.54 25.86
CA LYS A 122 20.15 -11.91 27.29
C LYS A 122 18.96 -12.75 27.77
N MET A 123 18.22 -13.34 26.84
CA MET A 123 17.06 -14.19 27.12
C MET A 123 17.51 -15.60 27.44
N GLN A 124 17.11 -16.13 28.59
CA GLN A 124 17.41 -17.51 28.97
C GLN A 124 16.38 -18.44 28.31
N ALA A 125 16.81 -19.67 27.99
CA ALA A 125 15.92 -20.71 27.44
C ALA A 125 14.67 -20.94 28.32
N LYS A 126 14.82 -20.80 29.63
CA LYS A 126 13.72 -20.86 30.59
C LYS A 126 12.66 -19.77 30.36
N ASP A 127 13.10 -18.54 30.08
CA ASP A 127 12.17 -17.41 29.81
C ASP A 127 11.33 -17.66 28.56
N LEU A 128 11.94 -18.25 27.53
CA LEU A 128 11.23 -18.62 26.31
C LEU A 128 10.17 -19.70 26.57
N LEU A 129 10.54 -20.74 27.33
CA LEU A 129 9.61 -21.81 27.71
C LEU A 129 8.45 -21.27 28.56
N ASP A 130 8.71 -20.37 29.50
CA ASP A 130 7.67 -19.73 30.32
C ASP A 130 6.70 -18.93 29.44
N MET A 131 7.20 -18.18 28.43
CA MET A 131 6.33 -17.47 27.49
C MET A 131 5.56 -18.42 26.58
N GLN A 132 6.17 -19.50 26.07
CA GLN A 132 5.53 -20.48 25.21
C GLN A 132 4.44 -21.31 25.92
N SER A 133 4.53 -21.44 27.25
CA SER A 133 3.53 -22.12 28.06
C SER A 133 2.23 -21.33 28.24
N LYS A 134 2.25 -20.03 27.96
CA LYS A 134 1.07 -19.15 28.05
C LYS A 134 0.15 -19.31 26.85
N ARG A 135 -1.16 -19.10 27.06
CA ARG A 135 -2.14 -18.98 25.99
C ARG A 135 -1.97 -17.64 25.29
N LEU A 136 -1.25 -17.64 24.16
CA LEU A 136 -0.91 -16.44 23.40
C LEU A 136 -1.83 -16.26 22.20
N VAL A 137 -2.35 -15.06 22.04
CA VAL A 137 -3.12 -14.65 20.85
C VAL A 137 -2.41 -13.48 20.20
N PHE A 138 -2.13 -13.60 18.90
CA PHE A 138 -1.60 -12.52 18.07
C PHE A 138 -2.69 -12.00 17.13
N ILE A 139 -2.90 -10.68 17.15
CA ILE A 139 -3.76 -9.99 16.20
C ILE A 139 -2.89 -9.09 15.34
N ILE A 140 -2.94 -9.29 14.02
CA ILE A 140 -2.05 -8.66 13.05
C ILE A 140 -2.88 -7.82 12.09
N ASP A 141 -2.72 -6.49 12.16
CA ASP A 141 -3.34 -5.58 11.20
C ASP A 141 -2.50 -5.47 9.93
N GLU A 142 -3.16 -5.21 8.78
CA GLU A 142 -2.55 -5.11 7.43
C GLU A 142 -1.67 -6.32 7.08
N CYS A 143 -2.13 -7.53 7.40
CA CYS A 143 -1.35 -8.76 7.33
C CYS A 143 -0.93 -9.20 5.90
N HIS A 144 -1.41 -8.52 4.85
CA HIS A 144 -1.02 -8.77 3.45
C HIS A 144 0.34 -8.19 3.05
N ARG A 145 0.97 -7.36 3.90
CA ARG A 145 2.23 -6.71 3.57
C ARG A 145 3.37 -7.70 3.44
N SER A 146 4.19 -7.56 2.40
CA SER A 146 5.30 -8.46 2.09
C SER A 146 6.36 -8.57 3.20
N THR A 147 6.54 -7.50 3.99
CA THR A 147 7.44 -7.46 5.14
C THR A 147 7.04 -8.40 6.27
N PHE A 148 5.77 -8.87 6.27
CA PHE A 148 5.28 -9.79 7.29
C PHE A 148 5.71 -11.24 7.07
N GLY A 149 6.01 -11.67 5.85
CA GLY A 149 6.22 -13.10 5.52
C GLY A 149 7.30 -13.77 6.36
N GLU A 150 8.54 -13.27 6.30
CA GLU A 150 9.66 -13.84 7.05
C GLU A 150 9.56 -13.58 8.56
N MET A 151 9.23 -12.35 8.96
CA MET A 151 9.09 -11.97 10.36
C MET A 151 7.98 -12.77 11.05
N LEU A 152 6.83 -12.92 10.41
CA LEU A 152 5.72 -13.72 10.93
C LEU A 152 6.09 -15.20 11.02
N SER A 153 6.81 -15.74 10.04
CA SER A 153 7.34 -17.11 10.10
C SER A 153 8.24 -17.31 11.31
N ASN A 154 9.11 -16.35 11.60
CA ASN A 154 9.97 -16.40 12.78
C ASN A 154 9.17 -16.35 14.09
N ILE A 155 8.15 -15.48 14.18
CA ILE A 155 7.28 -15.40 15.36
C ILE A 155 6.52 -16.72 15.55
N LYS A 156 5.99 -17.34 14.49
CA LYS A 156 5.31 -18.63 14.56
C LYS A 156 6.21 -19.77 14.99
N LYS A 157 7.48 -19.76 14.56
CA LYS A 157 8.48 -20.73 15.03
C LYS A 157 8.79 -20.55 16.52
N THR A 158 8.89 -19.29 16.96
CA THR A 158 9.12 -18.96 18.36
C THR A 158 7.93 -19.32 19.26
N PHE A 159 6.71 -19.13 18.78
CA PHE A 159 5.46 -19.39 19.54
C PHE A 159 4.54 -20.36 18.81
N PRO A 160 4.88 -21.66 18.73
CA PRO A 160 4.18 -22.64 17.90
C PRO A 160 2.75 -22.93 18.36
N ASN A 161 2.42 -22.72 19.63
CA ASN A 161 1.09 -22.98 20.21
C ASN A 161 0.20 -21.74 20.25
N ALA A 162 0.68 -20.58 19.76
CA ALA A 162 -0.09 -19.35 19.74
C ALA A 162 -1.12 -19.34 18.61
N LEU A 163 -2.25 -18.64 18.85
CA LEU A 163 -3.22 -18.35 17.80
C LEU A 163 -2.87 -17.06 17.08
N PHE A 164 -3.02 -17.07 15.77
CA PHE A 164 -2.72 -15.92 14.92
C PHE A 164 -3.97 -15.53 14.13
N PHE A 165 -4.39 -14.27 14.29
CA PHE A 165 -5.50 -13.70 13.54
C PHE A 165 -4.99 -12.57 12.64
N GLY A 166 -5.30 -12.66 11.34
CA GLY A 166 -4.94 -11.66 10.34
C GLY A 166 -6.10 -10.73 10.00
N PHE A 167 -5.85 -9.43 9.90
CA PHE A 167 -6.78 -8.45 9.34
C PHE A 167 -6.20 -7.87 8.06
N THR A 168 -6.99 -7.89 6.98
CA THR A 168 -6.56 -7.36 5.69
C THR A 168 -7.74 -6.83 4.88
N GLY A 169 -7.48 -5.78 4.08
CA GLY A 169 -8.42 -5.31 3.06
C GLY A 169 -8.28 -6.04 1.73
N THR A 170 -7.17 -6.74 1.54
CA THR A 170 -6.78 -7.38 0.29
C THR A 170 -6.09 -8.72 0.57
N PRO A 171 -6.86 -9.79 0.83
CA PRO A 171 -6.30 -11.12 1.04
C PRO A 171 -5.50 -11.60 -0.18
N VAL A 172 -4.53 -12.47 0.06
CA VAL A 172 -3.76 -13.16 -0.97
C VAL A 172 -4.43 -14.51 -1.22
N PHE A 173 -4.84 -14.75 -2.46
CA PHE A 173 -5.42 -15.99 -2.96
C PHE A 173 -4.43 -16.69 -3.90
N GLU A 174 -4.77 -17.87 -4.38
CA GLU A 174 -3.93 -18.63 -5.32
C GLU A 174 -3.59 -17.85 -6.60
N GLU A 175 -4.54 -17.04 -7.12
CA GLU A 175 -4.34 -16.26 -8.35
C GLU A 175 -3.34 -15.10 -8.19
N ASN A 176 -3.12 -14.62 -6.98
CA ASN A 176 -2.20 -13.51 -6.69
C ASN A 176 -1.13 -13.87 -5.65
N GLU A 177 -0.88 -15.16 -5.50
CA GLU A 177 0.08 -15.73 -4.56
C GLU A 177 1.49 -15.21 -4.81
N LYS A 178 2.14 -14.82 -3.73
CA LYS A 178 3.56 -14.47 -3.70
C LYS A 178 4.27 -15.38 -2.71
N ALA A 179 5.36 -16.01 -3.14
CA ALA A 179 6.15 -16.90 -2.28
C ALA A 179 5.38 -18.11 -1.71
N PHE A 180 4.46 -18.68 -2.47
CA PHE A 180 3.77 -19.95 -2.19
C PHE A 180 2.95 -20.02 -0.89
N ASN A 181 2.34 -18.90 -0.46
CA ASN A 181 1.45 -18.87 0.69
C ASN A 181 0.27 -17.94 0.47
N THR A 182 -0.93 -18.46 0.55
CA THR A 182 -2.15 -17.66 0.60
C THR A 182 -2.40 -17.12 2.01
N THR A 183 -3.33 -16.17 2.15
CA THR A 183 -3.72 -15.68 3.48
C THR A 183 -4.30 -16.82 4.34
N ALA A 184 -5.01 -17.75 3.72
CA ALA A 184 -5.56 -18.93 4.40
C ALA A 184 -4.47 -19.89 4.88
N ASP A 185 -3.41 -20.13 4.11
CA ASP A 185 -2.28 -20.97 4.53
C ASP A 185 -1.58 -20.40 5.76
N VAL A 186 -1.51 -19.07 5.83
CA VAL A 186 -0.84 -18.38 6.93
C VAL A 186 -1.70 -18.34 8.19
N PHE A 187 -2.98 -18.03 8.09
CA PHE A 187 -3.83 -17.73 9.25
C PHE A 187 -4.93 -18.76 9.49
N GLY A 188 -5.33 -19.55 8.51
CA GLY A 188 -6.47 -20.48 8.56
C GLY A 188 -7.71 -19.91 7.90
N ASP A 189 -8.89 -20.31 8.37
CA ASP A 189 -10.18 -20.00 7.76
C ASP A 189 -10.49 -18.51 7.70
N GLU A 190 -11.25 -18.10 6.66
CA GLU A 190 -11.90 -16.80 6.61
C GLU A 190 -13.02 -16.73 7.66
N LEU A 191 -12.81 -15.96 8.71
CA LEU A 191 -13.80 -15.80 9.78
C LEU A 191 -14.91 -14.83 9.41
N HIS A 192 -14.58 -13.75 8.71
CA HIS A 192 -15.55 -12.74 8.30
C HIS A 192 -15.08 -12.01 7.05
N ARG A 193 -16.06 -11.69 6.17
CA ARG A 193 -15.82 -10.91 4.94
C ARG A 193 -16.68 -9.66 4.93
N TYR A 194 -16.03 -8.54 4.63
CA TYR A 194 -16.65 -7.29 4.22
C TYR A 194 -15.78 -6.65 3.14
N SER A 195 -16.09 -7.00 1.90
CA SER A 195 -15.31 -6.62 0.72
C SER A 195 -15.50 -5.15 0.35
N ILE A 196 -14.72 -4.65 -0.63
CA ILE A 196 -14.91 -3.30 -1.17
C ILE A 196 -16.28 -3.17 -1.86
N ALA A 197 -16.78 -4.23 -2.50
CA ALA A 197 -18.10 -4.26 -3.11
C ALA A 197 -19.20 -4.09 -2.06
N ASP A 198 -19.05 -4.75 -0.89
CA ASP A 198 -19.97 -4.59 0.23
C ASP A 198 -19.93 -3.14 0.75
N GLY A 199 -18.74 -2.57 0.90
CA GLY A 199 -18.55 -1.18 1.34
C GLY A 199 -19.20 -0.15 0.41
N ILE A 200 -19.09 -0.35 -0.90
CA ILE A 200 -19.74 0.50 -1.92
C ILE A 200 -21.25 0.34 -1.87
N ARG A 201 -21.75 -0.91 -1.85
CA ARG A 201 -23.18 -1.21 -1.75
C ARG A 201 -23.82 -0.57 -0.52
N ASP A 202 -23.17 -0.66 0.62
CA ASP A 202 -23.64 -0.14 1.90
C ASP A 202 -23.34 1.36 2.07
N LYS A 203 -22.77 2.01 1.05
CA LYS A 203 -22.39 3.45 1.03
C LYS A 203 -21.43 3.86 2.15
N ASN A 204 -20.60 2.95 2.63
CA ASN A 204 -19.56 3.23 3.61
C ASN A 204 -18.28 3.75 2.95
N VAL A 205 -18.12 3.52 1.64
CA VAL A 205 -17.06 4.07 0.80
C VAL A 205 -17.64 4.45 -0.56
N LEU A 206 -16.99 5.37 -1.27
CA LEU A 206 -17.36 5.72 -2.64
C LEU A 206 -16.98 4.62 -3.61
N GLY A 207 -17.71 4.51 -4.71
CA GLY A 207 -17.31 3.73 -5.87
C GLY A 207 -16.12 4.36 -6.59
N PHE A 208 -15.54 3.63 -7.53
CA PHE A 208 -14.49 4.10 -8.40
C PHE A 208 -15.07 4.45 -9.78
N ASP A 209 -14.54 5.51 -10.36
CA ASP A 209 -14.81 5.92 -11.74
C ASP A 209 -13.46 5.90 -12.50
N PRO A 210 -13.02 4.71 -12.96
CA PRO A 210 -11.76 4.60 -13.68
C PRO A 210 -11.91 5.15 -15.09
N SER A 211 -11.07 6.11 -15.44
CA SER A 211 -10.92 6.62 -16.79
C SER A 211 -9.58 6.19 -17.36
N MET A 212 -9.61 5.54 -18.51
CA MET A 212 -8.40 5.20 -19.25
C MET A 212 -8.12 6.30 -20.26
N VAL A 213 -6.99 6.97 -20.09
CA VAL A 213 -6.53 8.03 -21.01
C VAL A 213 -5.51 7.44 -21.97
N MET A 214 -5.81 7.53 -23.26
CA MET A 214 -4.89 7.13 -24.32
C MET A 214 -4.05 8.33 -24.74
N VAL A 215 -2.77 8.29 -24.39
CA VAL A 215 -1.79 9.33 -24.74
C VAL A 215 -1.33 9.18 -26.19
N TYR A 216 -1.30 7.95 -26.70
CA TYR A 216 -1.03 7.66 -28.09
C TYR A 216 -2.33 7.42 -28.85
N ARG A 217 -2.38 7.87 -30.13
CA ARG A 217 -3.45 7.45 -31.03
C ARG A 217 -3.24 5.98 -31.38
N ASP A 218 -4.25 5.14 -31.23
CA ASP A 218 -4.21 3.70 -31.49
C ASP A 218 -3.56 3.38 -32.82
N LYS A 219 -3.92 4.13 -33.84
CA LYS A 219 -3.39 3.92 -35.20
C LYS A 219 -1.88 4.18 -35.28
N GLU A 220 -1.37 5.17 -34.57
CA GLU A 220 0.05 5.53 -34.56
C GLU A 220 0.87 4.48 -33.82
N LEU A 221 0.41 4.07 -32.63
CA LEU A 221 1.05 3.02 -31.85
C LEU A 221 1.04 1.69 -32.62
N ARG A 222 -0.10 1.34 -33.19
CA ARG A 222 -0.27 0.14 -34.01
C ARG A 222 0.69 0.13 -35.21
N GLN A 223 0.86 1.25 -35.88
CA GLN A 223 1.79 1.39 -36.99
C GLN A 223 3.25 1.21 -36.56
N VAL A 224 3.66 1.80 -35.45
CA VAL A 224 5.01 1.62 -34.94
C VAL A 224 5.29 0.16 -34.60
N ILE A 225 4.38 -0.51 -33.90
CA ILE A 225 4.52 -1.92 -33.56
C ILE A 225 4.48 -2.80 -34.83
N ALA A 226 3.61 -2.50 -35.80
CA ALA A 226 3.53 -3.24 -37.06
C ALA A 226 4.84 -3.16 -37.84
N LEU A 227 5.49 -1.99 -37.90
CA LEU A 227 6.80 -1.81 -38.55
C LEU A 227 7.89 -2.60 -37.81
N GLN A 228 7.94 -2.51 -36.49
CA GLN A 228 8.90 -3.27 -35.68
C GLN A 228 8.75 -4.78 -35.88
N GLN A 229 7.52 -5.28 -35.88
CA GLN A 229 7.24 -6.71 -36.08
C GLN A 229 7.50 -7.18 -37.52
N ALA A 230 7.29 -6.30 -38.48
CA ALA A 230 7.66 -6.55 -39.88
C ALA A 230 9.18 -6.42 -40.14
N LYS A 231 9.94 -5.86 -39.19
CA LYS A 231 11.37 -5.53 -39.31
C LYS A 231 11.65 -4.53 -40.43
N ALA A 232 10.77 -3.55 -40.58
CA ALA A 232 10.87 -2.51 -41.61
C ALA A 232 11.05 -1.15 -40.96
N ASN A 233 11.83 -0.25 -41.58
CA ASN A 233 12.08 1.09 -41.08
C ASN A 233 11.04 2.11 -41.58
N SER A 234 10.29 1.75 -42.63
CA SER A 234 9.21 2.60 -43.16
C SER A 234 8.07 1.74 -43.73
N VAL A 235 6.92 2.38 -43.93
CA VAL A 235 5.74 1.72 -44.51
C VAL A 235 6.03 1.30 -45.96
N GLU A 236 6.75 2.11 -46.69
CA GLU A 236 7.13 1.82 -48.08
C GLU A 236 8.00 0.57 -48.14
N GLU A 237 8.98 0.42 -47.25
CA GLU A 237 9.82 -0.77 -47.13
C GLU A 237 8.99 -1.99 -46.75
N ALA A 238 8.11 -1.85 -45.75
CA ALA A 238 7.23 -2.94 -45.31
C ALA A 238 6.32 -3.46 -46.46
N VAL A 239 5.77 -2.55 -47.25
CA VAL A 239 4.83 -2.90 -48.35
C VAL A 239 5.54 -3.46 -49.56
N ALA A 240 6.77 -3.02 -49.86
CA ALA A 240 7.54 -3.49 -51.02
C ALA A 240 7.97 -4.96 -50.89
N ASN A 241 8.09 -5.52 -49.73
CA ASN A 241 8.48 -6.92 -49.50
C ASN A 241 7.26 -7.76 -49.09
N PRO A 242 6.90 -8.82 -49.86
CA PRO A 242 5.70 -9.61 -49.58
C PRO A 242 5.64 -10.25 -48.21
N ALA A 243 6.78 -10.70 -47.67
CA ALA A 243 6.83 -11.30 -46.30
C ALA A 243 6.63 -10.25 -45.19
N MET A 244 7.25 -9.09 -45.36
CA MET A 244 7.08 -7.95 -44.44
C MET A 244 5.67 -7.37 -44.52
N SER A 245 5.14 -7.23 -45.73
CA SER A 245 3.80 -6.72 -46.01
C SER A 245 2.71 -7.56 -45.34
N LYS A 246 2.80 -8.88 -45.42
CA LYS A 246 1.86 -9.77 -44.72
C LYS A 246 1.86 -9.53 -43.22
N LYS A 247 3.04 -9.41 -42.62
CA LYS A 247 3.16 -9.22 -41.18
C LYS A 247 2.74 -7.81 -40.74
N TYR A 248 3.09 -6.79 -41.54
CA TYR A 248 2.68 -5.42 -41.30
C TYR A 248 1.16 -5.29 -41.27
N TYR A 249 0.46 -5.79 -42.33
CA TYR A 249 -1.00 -5.70 -42.36
C TYR A 249 -1.70 -6.55 -41.32
N GLN A 250 -1.12 -7.69 -40.92
CA GLN A 250 -1.63 -8.47 -39.78
C GLN A 250 -1.67 -7.65 -38.50
N PHE A 251 -0.59 -6.89 -38.19
CA PHE A 251 -0.53 -6.05 -37.00
C PHE A 251 -1.37 -4.77 -37.14
N MET A 252 -1.62 -4.30 -38.35
CA MET A 252 -2.52 -3.18 -38.62
C MET A 252 -4.00 -3.55 -38.52
N SER A 253 -4.34 -4.82 -38.60
CA SER A 253 -5.73 -5.32 -38.51
C SER A 253 -6.17 -5.43 -37.05
N GLU A 254 -7.23 -4.70 -36.68
CA GLU A 254 -7.85 -4.79 -35.37
C GLU A 254 -8.55 -6.13 -35.14
N GLN A 255 -8.97 -6.80 -36.19
CA GLN A 255 -9.61 -8.10 -36.08
C GLN A 255 -8.61 -9.22 -35.79
N ASP A 256 -7.37 -9.10 -36.29
CA ASP A 256 -6.32 -10.10 -36.04
C ASP A 256 -5.62 -9.90 -34.69
N ILE A 257 -5.35 -8.63 -34.32
CA ILE A 257 -4.63 -8.27 -33.12
C ILE A 257 -5.34 -7.07 -32.45
N PRO A 258 -6.04 -7.26 -31.32
CA PRO A 258 -6.68 -6.18 -30.59
C PRO A 258 -5.66 -5.22 -29.99
N MET A 259 -6.07 -4.04 -29.48
CA MET A 259 -5.16 -3.13 -28.79
C MET A 259 -4.68 -3.75 -27.48
N ALA A 260 -5.60 -4.09 -26.58
CA ALA A 260 -5.29 -4.79 -25.33
C ALA A 260 -5.36 -6.31 -25.55
N GLY A 261 -4.48 -7.05 -24.86
CA GLY A 261 -4.53 -8.50 -24.89
C GLY A 261 -5.77 -9.07 -24.20
N GLU A 262 -6.27 -10.18 -24.69
CA GLU A 262 -7.51 -10.80 -24.21
C GLU A 262 -7.28 -12.22 -23.71
N LYS A 263 -7.83 -12.56 -22.53
CA LYS A 263 -7.87 -13.92 -22.04
C LYS A 263 -9.10 -14.61 -22.61
N LYS A 264 -8.89 -15.68 -23.38
CA LYS A 264 -9.97 -16.46 -23.98
C LYS A 264 -10.61 -17.41 -22.96
N GLU A 265 -11.81 -17.91 -23.30
CA GLU A 265 -12.56 -18.85 -22.45
C GLU A 265 -11.80 -20.16 -22.19
N ASP A 266 -10.94 -20.60 -23.13
CA ASP A 266 -10.09 -21.79 -23.01
C ASP A 266 -8.84 -21.58 -22.10
N GLY A 267 -8.70 -20.39 -21.50
CA GLY A 267 -7.57 -20.01 -20.66
C GLY A 267 -6.33 -19.53 -21.43
N SER A 268 -6.32 -19.59 -22.75
CA SER A 268 -5.24 -19.04 -23.58
C SER A 268 -5.30 -17.51 -23.58
N TYR A 269 -4.14 -16.87 -23.84
CA TYR A 269 -4.03 -15.42 -23.92
C TYR A 269 -3.70 -14.97 -25.35
N LEU A 270 -4.58 -14.16 -25.94
CA LEU A 270 -4.33 -13.49 -27.18
C LEU A 270 -3.61 -12.17 -26.90
N LYS A 271 -2.36 -12.05 -27.40
CA LYS A 271 -1.60 -10.81 -27.25
C LYS A 271 -2.20 -9.68 -28.08
N GLY A 272 -2.37 -8.51 -27.45
CA GLY A 272 -2.71 -7.26 -28.12
C GLY A 272 -1.48 -6.45 -28.54
N ILE A 273 -1.70 -5.32 -29.19
CA ILE A 273 -0.65 -4.38 -29.60
C ILE A 273 0.17 -3.91 -28.38
N GLU A 274 -0.49 -3.63 -27.25
CA GLU A 274 0.16 -3.17 -26.01
C GLU A 274 1.14 -4.19 -25.44
N ASP A 275 0.92 -5.49 -25.65
CA ASP A 275 1.83 -6.55 -25.23
C ASP A 275 3.16 -6.58 -26.02
N TYR A 276 3.19 -5.94 -27.18
CA TYR A 276 4.39 -5.79 -28.01
C TYR A 276 5.06 -4.43 -27.81
N CYS A 277 4.42 -3.51 -27.07
CA CYS A 277 4.97 -2.19 -26.83
C CYS A 277 6.14 -2.29 -25.84
N PRO A 278 7.36 -1.86 -26.21
CA PRO A 278 8.47 -1.83 -25.29
C PRO A 278 8.20 -0.84 -24.16
N LYS A 279 8.66 -1.17 -22.96
CA LYS A 279 8.47 -0.28 -21.79
C LYS A 279 9.07 1.11 -22.00
N GLU A 280 10.16 1.18 -22.73
CA GLU A 280 10.87 2.40 -23.09
C GLU A 280 10.00 3.39 -23.87
N GLN A 281 8.93 2.89 -24.51
CA GLN A 281 7.96 3.74 -25.22
C GLN A 281 7.19 4.65 -24.27
N TYR A 282 6.94 4.18 -23.03
CA TYR A 282 6.26 4.93 -21.97
C TYR A 282 7.22 5.78 -21.12
N GLU A 283 8.53 5.73 -21.41
CA GLU A 283 9.56 6.52 -20.73
C GLU A 283 10.05 7.70 -21.57
N THR A 284 9.46 7.93 -22.76
CA THR A 284 9.87 9.03 -23.66
C THR A 284 9.39 10.39 -23.15
N GLU A 285 10.16 11.44 -23.44
CA GLU A 285 9.76 12.82 -23.11
C GLU A 285 8.41 13.20 -23.74
N ALA A 286 8.16 12.78 -24.98
CA ALA A 286 6.92 13.06 -25.68
C ALA A 286 5.70 12.41 -24.99
N TYR A 287 5.87 11.19 -24.47
CA TYR A 287 4.82 10.51 -23.69
C TYR A 287 4.54 11.28 -22.40
N GLN A 288 5.57 11.60 -21.64
CA GLN A 288 5.41 12.32 -20.38
C GLN A 288 4.81 13.71 -20.58
N ASP A 289 5.18 14.43 -21.65
CA ASP A 289 4.59 15.72 -22.00
C ASP A 289 3.10 15.59 -22.30
N ALA A 290 2.70 14.55 -23.02
CA ALA A 290 1.32 14.29 -23.33
C ALA A 290 0.48 13.92 -22.06
N VAL A 291 1.07 13.16 -21.12
CA VAL A 291 0.43 12.88 -19.80
C VAL A 291 0.23 14.17 -19.02
N VAL A 292 1.25 15.04 -18.96
CA VAL A 292 1.17 16.32 -18.23
C VAL A 292 0.15 17.23 -18.89
N GLU A 293 0.07 17.25 -20.23
CA GLU A 293 -0.92 18.05 -20.96
C GLU A 293 -2.34 17.60 -20.67
N ASP A 294 -2.63 16.29 -20.72
CA ASP A 294 -3.96 15.76 -20.39
C ASP A 294 -4.37 16.13 -18.96
N ILE A 295 -3.46 15.98 -18.00
CA ILE A 295 -3.73 16.37 -16.61
C ILE A 295 -3.97 17.88 -16.51
N ALA A 296 -3.21 18.71 -17.22
CA ALA A 296 -3.36 20.16 -17.21
C ALA A 296 -4.73 20.60 -17.77
N GLU A 297 -5.13 20.04 -18.89
CA GLU A 297 -6.43 20.33 -19.52
C GLU A 297 -7.61 19.96 -18.64
N ASN A 298 -7.50 18.84 -17.91
CA ASN A 298 -8.58 18.29 -17.09
C ASN A 298 -8.52 18.70 -15.62
N TRP A 299 -7.47 19.40 -15.17
CA TRP A 299 -7.17 19.66 -13.76
C TRP A 299 -8.33 20.31 -13.00
N LEU A 300 -8.89 21.40 -13.51
CA LEU A 300 -9.95 22.13 -12.80
C LEU A 300 -11.24 21.30 -12.66
N THR A 301 -11.54 20.47 -13.64
CA THR A 301 -12.68 19.55 -13.59
C THR A 301 -12.46 18.45 -12.56
N MET A 302 -11.31 17.81 -12.60
CA MET A 302 -10.97 16.68 -11.71
C MET A 302 -10.79 17.14 -10.27
N SER A 303 -10.11 18.26 -10.03
CA SER A 303 -9.92 18.84 -8.69
C SER A 303 -11.16 19.58 -8.17
N ARG A 304 -12.22 19.70 -8.97
CA ARG A 304 -13.42 20.51 -8.69
C ARG A 304 -13.07 21.94 -8.29
N GLY A 305 -12.31 22.61 -9.16
CA GLY A 305 -11.88 23.98 -8.96
C GLY A 305 -10.86 24.12 -7.81
N ASN A 306 -9.88 23.24 -7.73
CA ASN A 306 -8.85 23.17 -6.69
C ASN A 306 -9.39 22.91 -5.27
N LYS A 307 -10.60 22.36 -5.15
CA LYS A 307 -11.17 21.96 -3.86
C LYS A 307 -10.51 20.68 -3.33
N PHE A 308 -10.19 19.75 -4.22
CA PHE A 308 -9.63 18.47 -3.89
C PHE A 308 -8.20 18.35 -4.40
N HIS A 309 -7.44 17.50 -3.72
CA HIS A 309 -6.07 17.13 -4.05
C HIS A 309 -6.03 15.88 -4.92
N ALA A 310 -4.92 15.69 -5.62
CA ALA A 310 -4.65 14.49 -6.38
C ALA A 310 -3.34 13.83 -5.96
N VAL A 311 -3.26 12.53 -6.21
CA VAL A 311 -2.00 11.76 -6.12
C VAL A 311 -1.66 11.26 -7.52
N PHE A 312 -0.41 11.39 -7.92
CA PHE A 312 0.12 10.87 -9.17
C PHE A 312 1.20 9.83 -8.90
N ALA A 313 0.92 8.59 -9.27
CA ALA A 313 1.81 7.46 -9.04
C ALA A 313 2.63 7.14 -10.29
N THR A 314 3.97 7.14 -10.15
CA THR A 314 4.94 6.85 -11.19
C THR A 314 5.68 5.55 -10.93
N SER A 315 6.37 5.02 -11.95
CA SER A 315 7.07 3.74 -11.87
C SER A 315 8.42 3.82 -11.15
N SER A 316 9.11 4.97 -11.22
CA SER A 316 10.46 5.16 -10.69
C SER A 316 10.69 6.55 -10.11
N ILE A 317 11.76 6.69 -9.31
CA ILE A 317 12.17 7.99 -8.75
C ILE A 317 12.64 8.98 -9.84
N PRO A 318 13.48 8.57 -10.82
CA PRO A 318 13.85 9.45 -11.93
C PRO A 318 12.64 9.99 -12.69
N GLU A 319 11.67 9.14 -12.96
CA GLU A 319 10.42 9.52 -13.62
C GLU A 319 9.59 10.50 -12.78
N ALA A 320 9.48 10.28 -11.47
CA ALA A 320 8.83 11.22 -10.56
C ALA A 320 9.47 12.63 -10.60
N ILE A 321 10.80 12.70 -10.68
CA ILE A 321 11.55 13.97 -10.79
C ILE A 321 11.27 14.64 -12.14
N GLN A 322 11.29 13.87 -13.24
CA GLN A 322 10.98 14.40 -14.57
C GLN A 322 9.57 14.97 -14.64
N TYR A 323 8.58 14.26 -14.13
CA TYR A 323 7.20 14.74 -14.05
C TYR A 323 7.07 15.98 -13.20
N TYR A 324 7.74 16.03 -12.05
CA TYR A 324 7.77 17.22 -11.21
C TYR A 324 8.26 18.46 -11.98
N GLN A 325 9.38 18.34 -12.72
CA GLN A 325 9.93 19.42 -13.54
C GLN A 325 8.96 19.83 -14.67
N LYS A 326 8.32 18.87 -15.32
CA LYS A 326 7.34 19.11 -16.39
C LYS A 326 6.08 19.81 -15.87
N PHE A 327 5.54 19.38 -14.72
CA PHE A 327 4.41 20.08 -14.08
C PHE A 327 4.75 21.51 -13.70
N ARG A 328 5.93 21.77 -13.13
CA ARG A 328 6.37 23.13 -12.83
C ARG A 328 6.45 24.02 -14.06
N LYS A 329 6.92 23.48 -15.18
CA LYS A 329 7.02 24.22 -16.45
C LYS A 329 5.65 24.48 -17.07
N ARG A 330 4.78 23.47 -17.08
CA ARG A 330 3.47 23.53 -17.75
C ARG A 330 2.39 24.20 -16.92
N MET A 331 2.43 24.02 -15.60
CA MET A 331 1.44 24.50 -14.62
C MET A 331 2.14 25.20 -13.46
N PRO A 332 2.74 26.38 -13.64
CA PRO A 332 3.56 27.05 -12.62
C PRO A 332 2.78 27.43 -11.35
N ASP A 333 1.47 27.59 -11.46
CA ASP A 333 0.59 27.90 -10.33
C ASP A 333 0.18 26.65 -9.54
N LEU A 334 0.38 25.44 -10.09
CA LEU A 334 0.05 24.19 -9.43
C LEU A 334 1.06 23.91 -8.29
N ARG A 335 0.55 23.70 -7.09
CA ARG A 335 1.36 23.37 -5.93
C ARG A 335 1.63 21.87 -5.92
N VAL A 336 2.78 21.51 -6.44
CA VAL A 336 3.20 20.12 -6.62
C VAL A 336 4.43 19.83 -5.77
N THR A 337 4.50 18.61 -5.21
CA THR A 337 5.70 18.07 -4.57
C THR A 337 5.78 16.56 -4.78
N GLY A 338 6.91 15.96 -4.44
CA GLY A 338 7.12 14.53 -4.56
C GLY A 338 7.48 13.85 -3.23
N LEU A 339 7.05 12.60 -3.05
CA LEU A 339 7.46 11.73 -1.96
C LEU A 339 7.97 10.40 -2.49
N PHE A 340 9.24 10.11 -2.25
CA PHE A 340 9.88 8.82 -2.54
C PHE A 340 10.95 8.52 -1.48
N ASP A 341 11.28 7.26 -1.28
CA ASP A 341 12.30 6.88 -0.30
C ASP A 341 13.70 7.10 -0.89
N PRO A 342 14.46 8.07 -0.37
CA PRO A 342 15.79 8.36 -0.90
C PRO A 342 16.80 7.23 -0.68
N THR A 343 16.50 6.29 0.23
CA THR A 343 17.39 5.18 0.57
C THR A 343 17.20 3.95 -0.32
N ILE A 344 16.12 3.91 -1.11
CA ILE A 344 15.86 2.79 -2.02
C ILE A 344 16.68 2.98 -3.29
N ASP A 345 17.66 2.10 -3.46
CA ASP A 345 18.51 2.07 -4.65
C ASP A 345 17.79 1.34 -5.79
N ASN A 346 17.10 2.09 -6.65
CA ASN A 346 16.34 1.53 -7.76
C ASN A 346 17.13 1.32 -9.05
N GLN A 347 18.43 1.51 -9.07
CA GLN A 347 19.39 1.13 -10.13
C GLN A 347 20.71 1.94 -10.00
N GLY A 348 21.78 1.22 -9.92
CA GLY A 348 23.21 1.53 -9.87
C GLY A 348 23.79 2.94 -10.11
N GLY A 349 24.64 3.35 -9.19
CA GLY A 349 25.82 4.22 -9.31
C GLY A 349 25.59 5.69 -9.67
N GLN A 350 25.44 6.03 -10.90
CA GLN A 350 25.45 7.40 -11.40
C GLN A 350 24.10 8.14 -11.25
N LYS A 351 22.99 7.40 -11.22
CA LYS A 351 21.62 7.91 -11.01
C LYS A 351 21.32 8.26 -9.54
N SER A 352 22.21 7.97 -8.60
CA SER A 352 22.03 8.32 -7.18
C SER A 352 22.16 9.81 -6.91
N LEU A 353 23.11 10.48 -7.58
CA LEU A 353 23.33 11.92 -7.45
C LEU A 353 22.13 12.72 -7.98
N ASP A 354 21.56 12.30 -9.13
CA ASP A 354 20.39 12.97 -9.72
C ASP A 354 19.14 12.87 -8.82
N LYS A 355 19.04 11.78 -8.03
CA LYS A 355 17.92 11.57 -7.09
C LYS A 355 17.99 12.52 -5.90
N GLU A 356 19.16 12.69 -5.30
CA GLU A 356 19.36 13.59 -4.17
C GLU A 356 19.15 15.04 -4.59
N ASP A 357 19.62 15.42 -5.77
CA ASP A 357 19.48 16.77 -6.29
C ASP A 357 18.02 17.07 -6.64
N GLY A 358 17.30 16.14 -7.28
CA GLY A 358 15.87 16.29 -7.52
C GLY A 358 15.04 16.39 -6.23
N LEU A 359 15.40 15.63 -5.19
CA LEU A 359 14.75 15.76 -3.88
C LEU A 359 15.09 17.09 -3.20
N LYS A 360 16.34 17.58 -3.30
CA LYS A 360 16.73 18.90 -2.79
C LYS A 360 15.93 20.02 -3.45
N ASP A 361 15.77 19.97 -4.77
CA ASP A 361 14.98 20.96 -5.51
C ASP A 361 13.53 21.01 -5.03
N MET A 362 12.92 19.83 -4.84
CA MET A 362 11.56 19.72 -4.31
C MET A 362 11.44 20.27 -2.88
N LEU A 363 12.44 19.98 -2.03
CA LEU A 363 12.48 20.48 -0.65
C LEU A 363 12.69 22.00 -0.60
N ILE A 364 13.57 22.56 -1.43
CA ILE A 364 13.81 24.00 -1.50
C ILE A 364 12.50 24.72 -1.88
N GLU A 365 11.84 24.29 -2.95
CA GLU A 365 10.58 24.92 -3.34
C GLU A 365 9.48 24.77 -2.30
N TYR A 366 9.38 23.57 -1.69
CA TYR A 366 8.39 23.35 -0.63
C TYR A 366 8.67 24.26 0.57
N ASN A 367 9.92 24.40 0.98
CA ASN A 367 10.33 25.26 2.08
C ASN A 367 10.02 26.73 1.78
N ASP A 368 10.38 27.21 0.60
CA ASP A 368 10.12 28.60 0.18
C ASP A 368 8.62 28.89 0.13
N ARG A 369 7.83 27.98 -0.42
CA ARG A 369 6.38 28.15 -0.59
C ARG A 369 5.61 28.14 0.74
N TYR A 370 6.04 27.31 1.68
CA TYR A 370 5.31 27.05 2.91
C TYR A 370 6.00 27.57 4.18
N ASP A 371 7.06 28.33 4.05
CA ASP A 371 7.88 28.85 5.16
C ASP A 371 8.32 27.72 6.10
N GLN A 372 8.91 26.67 5.52
CA GLN A 372 9.42 25.49 6.21
C GLN A 372 10.94 25.39 6.05
N HIS A 373 11.58 24.52 6.82
CA HIS A 373 13.03 24.32 6.82
C HIS A 373 13.39 22.85 6.87
N PHE A 374 12.83 22.07 5.93
CA PHE A 374 13.15 20.64 5.82
C PHE A 374 14.43 20.45 5.00
N ASP A 375 15.22 19.47 5.43
CA ASP A 375 16.37 18.94 4.73
C ASP A 375 16.23 17.44 4.51
N ILE A 376 17.20 16.81 3.85
CA ILE A 376 17.19 15.35 3.61
C ILE A 376 17.23 14.58 4.93
N GLY A 377 17.99 15.06 5.94
CA GLY A 377 18.02 14.45 7.28
C GLY A 377 16.68 14.54 8.01
N GLY A 378 15.91 15.59 7.72
CA GLY A 378 14.55 15.82 8.24
C GLY A 378 13.42 15.22 7.40
N TYR A 379 13.72 14.36 6.43
CA TYR A 379 12.74 13.82 5.49
C TYR A 379 11.48 13.22 6.16
N ALA A 380 11.62 12.56 7.29
CA ALA A 380 10.48 12.02 8.04
C ALA A 380 9.52 13.11 8.54
N LYS A 381 10.03 14.31 8.88
CA LYS A 381 9.22 15.47 9.27
C LYS A 381 8.53 16.08 8.05
N PHE A 382 9.26 16.22 6.93
CA PHE A 382 8.69 16.64 5.65
C PHE A 382 7.52 15.75 5.23
N LYS A 383 7.69 14.43 5.24
CA LYS A 383 6.63 13.47 4.92
C LYS A 383 5.39 13.63 5.81
N LYS A 384 5.59 13.89 7.12
CA LYS A 384 4.49 14.14 8.06
C LYS A 384 3.76 15.45 7.75
N ASP A 385 4.49 16.49 7.38
CA ASP A 385 3.91 17.79 7.01
C ASP A 385 3.07 17.66 5.73
N VAL A 386 3.60 17.04 4.68
CA VAL A 386 2.87 16.74 3.43
C VAL A 386 1.59 15.93 3.72
N ALA A 387 1.69 14.89 4.54
CA ALA A 387 0.54 14.07 4.91
C ALA A 387 -0.53 14.85 5.70
N ALA A 388 -0.11 15.69 6.65
CA ALA A 388 -1.01 16.52 7.43
C ALA A 388 -1.71 17.56 6.56
N ARG A 389 -1.00 18.18 5.62
CA ARG A 389 -1.51 19.17 4.67
C ARG A 389 -2.53 18.57 3.71
N LEU A 390 -2.24 17.42 3.11
CA LEU A 390 -3.16 16.71 2.20
C LEU A 390 -4.39 16.13 2.92
N SER A 391 -4.29 15.83 4.21
CA SER A 391 -5.41 15.30 4.99
C SER A 391 -6.17 16.35 5.79
N HIS A 392 -5.75 17.61 5.74
CA HIS A 392 -6.29 18.73 6.54
C HIS A 392 -6.34 18.36 8.03
N LYS A 393 -5.26 17.74 8.54
CA LYS A 393 -5.06 17.43 9.96
C LYS A 393 -4.17 18.50 10.61
N LYS A 394 -4.14 18.54 11.94
CA LYS A 394 -3.30 19.50 12.68
C LYS A 394 -1.86 19.54 12.13
N PRO A 395 -1.33 20.72 11.86
CA PRO A 395 -1.85 22.07 12.12
C PRO A 395 -2.77 22.64 11.03
N TYR A 396 -3.08 21.87 9.97
CA TYR A 396 -3.75 22.31 8.72
C TYR A 396 -5.25 22.07 8.68
N GLU A 397 -5.95 21.96 9.81
CA GLU A 397 -7.41 21.73 9.88
C GLU A 397 -8.23 22.84 9.17
N ARG A 398 -7.69 24.06 9.14
CA ARG A 398 -8.28 25.21 8.47
C ARG A 398 -7.32 25.81 7.46
N ILE A 399 -6.75 24.94 6.62
CA ILE A 399 -5.74 25.33 5.64
C ILE A 399 -6.33 26.34 4.64
N LYS A 400 -5.60 27.42 4.40
CA LYS A 400 -5.98 28.41 3.39
C LYS A 400 -5.68 27.89 1.99
N PRO A 401 -6.41 28.37 0.95
CA PRO A 401 -6.17 27.93 -0.42
C PRO A 401 -4.73 28.08 -0.93
N ASP A 402 -4.04 29.15 -0.50
CA ASP A 402 -2.65 29.42 -0.85
C ASP A 402 -1.65 28.49 -0.16
N GLN A 403 -2.04 27.84 0.91
CA GLN A 403 -1.25 26.90 1.68
C GLN A 403 -1.56 25.42 1.36
N GLN A 404 -2.52 25.16 0.50
CA GLN A 404 -2.84 23.79 0.08
C GLN A 404 -1.74 23.21 -0.81
N LEU A 405 -1.62 21.90 -0.81
CA LEU A 405 -0.85 21.13 -1.79
C LEU A 405 -1.84 20.52 -2.78
N ASP A 406 -1.68 20.76 -4.07
CA ASP A 406 -2.64 20.30 -5.09
C ASP A 406 -2.36 18.90 -5.56
N LEU A 407 -1.11 18.63 -5.95
CA LEU A 407 -0.69 17.36 -6.54
C LEU A 407 0.50 16.77 -5.78
N LEU A 408 0.38 15.52 -5.37
CA LEU A 408 1.48 14.74 -4.79
C LEU A 408 1.96 13.68 -5.76
N ILE A 409 3.22 13.75 -6.18
CA ILE A 409 3.86 12.72 -7.00
C ILE A 409 4.50 11.67 -6.08
N VAL A 410 4.23 10.39 -6.35
CA VAL A 410 4.73 9.28 -5.52
C VAL A 410 5.21 8.12 -6.38
N VAL A 411 6.16 7.34 -5.87
CA VAL A 411 6.56 6.08 -6.49
C VAL A 411 5.79 4.91 -5.84
N ASN A 412 5.98 4.69 -4.54
CA ASN A 412 5.26 3.66 -3.77
C ASN A 412 4.70 4.18 -2.46
N GLN A 413 5.22 5.31 -1.98
CA GLN A 413 4.78 5.91 -0.71
C GLN A 413 3.36 6.47 -0.84
N MET A 414 2.62 6.51 0.26
CA MET A 414 1.26 7.05 0.34
C MET A 414 0.19 6.30 -0.49
N LEU A 415 0.56 5.37 -1.37
CA LEU A 415 -0.40 4.48 -2.04
C LEU A 415 -0.99 3.45 -1.09
N THR A 416 -0.30 3.18 0.03
CA THR A 416 -0.78 2.32 1.10
C THR A 416 -0.67 3.05 2.44
N GLY A 417 -1.63 2.82 3.35
CA GLY A 417 -1.57 3.34 4.72
C GLY A 417 -1.84 4.84 4.90
N PHE A 418 -2.12 5.60 3.85
CA PHE A 418 -2.51 7.00 3.93
C PHE A 418 -4.02 7.16 3.75
N ASP A 419 -4.63 8.05 4.50
CA ASP A 419 -6.08 8.28 4.49
C ASP A 419 -6.41 9.78 4.49
N SER A 420 -7.15 10.19 3.44
CA SER A 420 -7.66 11.57 3.31
C SER A 420 -8.96 11.59 2.52
N LYS A 421 -9.96 12.26 3.05
CA LYS A 421 -11.21 12.56 2.33
C LYS A 421 -11.07 13.71 1.33
N TRP A 422 -9.94 14.40 1.35
CA TRP A 422 -9.65 15.52 0.46
C TRP A 422 -8.95 15.10 -0.83
N ILE A 423 -8.60 13.83 -0.98
CA ILE A 423 -8.05 13.28 -2.22
C ILE A 423 -9.18 12.58 -2.98
N ASN A 424 -9.51 13.11 -4.15
CA ASN A 424 -10.56 12.55 -5.02
C ASN A 424 -10.03 11.93 -6.31
N THR A 425 -8.78 12.23 -6.69
CA THR A 425 -8.20 11.81 -7.95
C THR A 425 -6.88 11.09 -7.73
N LEU A 426 -6.72 9.96 -8.40
CA LEU A 426 -5.48 9.19 -8.49
C LEU A 426 -5.12 9.03 -9.97
N TYR A 427 -4.03 9.64 -10.37
CA TYR A 427 -3.41 9.40 -11.66
C TYR A 427 -2.42 8.25 -11.55
N LEU A 428 -2.47 7.31 -12.48
CA LEU A 428 -1.60 6.13 -12.49
C LEU A 428 -0.82 6.08 -13.80
N ASP A 429 0.47 6.36 -13.71
CA ASP A 429 1.45 6.11 -14.78
C ASP A 429 2.40 4.98 -14.34
N LYS A 430 1.80 3.89 -13.93
CA LYS A 430 2.49 2.65 -13.56
C LYS A 430 1.54 1.47 -13.59
N VAL A 431 2.08 0.29 -13.86
CA VAL A 431 1.31 -0.95 -13.78
C VAL A 431 1.13 -1.36 -12.33
N LEU A 432 -0.12 -1.42 -11.90
CA LEU A 432 -0.53 -1.98 -10.62
C LEU A 432 -1.42 -3.20 -10.85
N VAL A 433 -1.18 -4.26 -10.10
CA VAL A 433 -1.93 -5.50 -10.24
C VAL A 433 -2.52 -5.95 -8.90
N TYR A 434 -3.64 -6.64 -8.95
CA TYR A 434 -4.32 -7.26 -7.81
C TYR A 434 -4.47 -6.32 -6.60
N GLN A 435 -3.97 -6.75 -5.43
CA GLN A 435 -4.09 -6.02 -4.17
C GLN A 435 -3.52 -4.58 -4.23
N ASN A 436 -2.45 -4.35 -4.99
CA ASN A 436 -1.84 -3.03 -5.09
C ASN A 436 -2.78 -2.04 -5.79
N LEU A 437 -3.50 -2.50 -6.83
CA LEU A 437 -4.49 -1.69 -7.54
C LEU A 437 -5.66 -1.29 -6.61
N ILE A 438 -6.23 -2.27 -5.90
CA ILE A 438 -7.34 -2.02 -4.96
C ILE A 438 -6.90 -1.07 -3.85
N GLN A 439 -5.69 -1.23 -3.32
CA GLN A 439 -5.15 -0.36 -2.27
C GLN A 439 -4.93 1.07 -2.76
N ALA A 440 -4.39 1.24 -3.97
CA ALA A 440 -4.19 2.56 -4.57
C ALA A 440 -5.55 3.26 -4.82
N PHE A 441 -6.51 2.56 -5.41
CA PHE A 441 -7.86 3.07 -5.64
C PHE A 441 -8.57 3.46 -4.33
N SER A 442 -8.33 2.70 -3.26
CA SER A 442 -8.91 3.00 -1.94
C SER A 442 -8.40 4.30 -1.31
N ARG A 443 -7.50 5.05 -1.98
CA ARG A 443 -7.09 6.39 -1.54
C ARG A 443 -8.12 7.46 -1.87
N THR A 444 -8.92 7.25 -2.92
CA THR A 444 -9.89 8.23 -3.44
C THR A 444 -11.35 7.91 -3.09
N ASN A 445 -11.61 6.83 -2.38
CA ASN A 445 -12.97 6.34 -2.12
C ASN A 445 -13.54 6.74 -0.75
N ARG A 446 -12.99 7.76 -0.11
CA ARG A 446 -13.45 8.24 1.20
C ARG A 446 -14.63 9.16 1.08
N LEU A 447 -15.60 9.00 1.98
CA LEU A 447 -16.70 9.93 2.12
C LEU A 447 -16.19 11.29 2.64
N PHE A 448 -16.71 12.36 2.04
CA PHE A 448 -16.36 13.74 2.41
C PHE A 448 -17.16 14.22 3.63
#